data_af8dfd8b86a684e7387b9eeca422bf80
#
_entry.id   af8dfd8b86a684e7387b9eeca422bf80
#
_cell.length_a   1.000
_cell.length_b   1.000
_cell.length_c   1.000
_cell.angle_alpha   90.00
_cell.angle_beta   90.00
_cell.angle_gamma   90.00
#
_symmetry.space_group_name_H-M   'P 1'
#
loop_
_entity.id
_entity.type
_entity.pdbx_description
1 polymer ?
#
loop_
_entity_poly.entity_id
_entity_poly.type
_entity_poly.pdbx_seq_one_letter_code
_entity_poly.pdbx_strand_id
1 'polypeptide(L)'
;MPRPYVIIYFTESIDGRIASRTGYSKLSCPYDLKRLHLVRAQVDAVIVGASTARVDNPKLTVRLVEGRNPIRVVISASGNLNPSLNLFSVPPLTVVYTVSMEGGLERELKAKGVEIVRLSEITACSVVEDLYSRFSVKRALVEGGGRTIWSFVREDCFDELRVTISPVILGSGRNSVEGEGFDEGKRLKLVSYSACECGQEIHLVYVNKKD
;
A
#
# COMPACT_ATOMS: atom_id res chain seq x y z
N MET A 1 -1.45 15.01 14.80
CA MET A 1 -2.25 15.87 13.88
C MET A 1 -3.41 15.07 13.30
N PRO A 2 -4.49 15.68 12.77
CA PRO A 2 -5.56 14.92 12.13
C PRO A 2 -5.01 14.20 10.89
N ARG A 3 -5.41 12.92 10.72
CA ARG A 3 -5.01 12.06 9.63
C ARG A 3 -6.18 11.19 9.14
N PRO A 4 -6.12 10.59 7.94
CA PRO A 4 -7.14 9.68 7.47
C PRO A 4 -7.17 8.39 8.31
N TYR A 5 -8.27 7.66 8.22
CA TYR A 5 -8.32 6.26 8.63
C TYR A 5 -7.48 5.43 7.65
N VAL A 6 -6.48 4.72 8.16
CA VAL A 6 -5.50 3.99 7.35
C VAL A 6 -5.71 2.48 7.46
N ILE A 7 -5.96 1.86 6.32
CA ILE A 7 -6.09 0.40 6.17
C ILE A 7 -4.80 -0.12 5.53
N ILE A 8 -4.17 -1.11 6.10
CA ILE A 8 -3.13 -1.91 5.45
C ILE A 8 -3.78 -3.18 4.90
N TYR A 9 -3.53 -3.52 3.64
CA TYR A 9 -4.06 -4.73 3.01
C TYR A 9 -2.98 -5.45 2.23
N PHE A 10 -2.80 -6.74 2.49
CA PHE A 10 -1.94 -7.61 1.69
C PHE A 10 -2.42 -9.06 1.72
N THR A 11 -1.99 -9.82 0.71
CA THR A 11 -2.13 -11.27 0.66
C THR A 11 -0.74 -11.88 0.84
N GLU A 12 -0.64 -12.84 1.75
CA GLU A 12 0.61 -13.53 2.00
C GLU A 12 0.45 -15.06 1.88
N SER A 13 1.56 -15.75 1.68
CA SER A 13 1.64 -17.20 1.79
C SER A 13 1.52 -17.64 3.25
N ILE A 14 1.28 -18.94 3.50
CA ILE A 14 1.21 -19.51 4.86
C ILE A 14 2.48 -19.19 5.68
N ASP A 15 3.62 -19.08 5.01
CA ASP A 15 4.92 -18.78 5.63
C ASP A 15 5.29 -17.28 5.59
N GLY A 16 4.29 -16.37 5.43
CA GLY A 16 4.43 -14.92 5.62
C GLY A 16 5.14 -14.17 4.49
N ARG A 17 5.04 -14.64 3.24
CA ARG A 17 5.68 -14.01 2.08
C ARG A 17 4.65 -13.38 1.14
N ILE A 18 4.95 -12.16 0.66
CA ILE A 18 4.15 -11.49 -0.38
C ILE A 18 4.68 -11.75 -1.80
N ALA A 19 5.89 -12.26 -1.92
CA ALA A 19 6.47 -12.67 -3.20
C ALA A 19 7.59 -13.69 -2.98
N SER A 20 7.80 -14.58 -3.97
CA SER A 20 8.91 -15.52 -3.99
C SER A 20 10.26 -14.79 -4.20
N ARG A 21 11.35 -15.54 -4.08
CA ARG A 21 12.71 -15.06 -4.38
C ARG A 21 12.87 -14.56 -5.83
N THR A 22 12.12 -15.11 -6.76
CA THR A 22 12.11 -14.72 -8.18
C THR A 22 11.10 -13.63 -8.52
N GLY A 23 10.35 -13.13 -7.52
CA GLY A 23 9.38 -12.06 -7.71
C GLY A 23 7.95 -12.51 -8.03
N TYR A 24 7.65 -13.82 -8.01
CA TYR A 24 6.28 -14.29 -8.17
C TYR A 24 5.42 -13.82 -6.99
N SER A 25 4.38 -13.02 -7.26
CA SER A 25 3.51 -12.37 -6.27
C SER A 25 2.00 -12.63 -6.51
N LYS A 26 1.64 -13.54 -7.43
CA LYS A 26 0.23 -13.85 -7.73
C LYS A 26 -0.32 -14.85 -6.71
N LEU A 27 -0.51 -14.41 -5.47
CA LEU A 27 -0.97 -15.22 -4.36
C LEU A 27 -2.49 -15.21 -4.21
N SER A 28 -3.15 -14.09 -4.56
CA SER A 28 -4.59 -13.90 -4.40
C SER A 28 -5.39 -14.66 -5.44
N CYS A 29 -6.46 -15.30 -5.03
CA CYS A 29 -7.49 -15.83 -5.93
C CYS A 29 -8.34 -14.70 -6.55
N PRO A 30 -9.18 -14.98 -7.56
CA PRO A 30 -10.06 -13.97 -8.16
C PRO A 30 -11.02 -13.29 -7.18
N TYR A 31 -11.50 -13.99 -6.17
CA TYR A 31 -12.40 -13.43 -5.14
C TYR A 31 -11.66 -12.47 -4.21
N ASP A 32 -10.44 -12.82 -3.79
CA ASP A 32 -9.60 -11.92 -2.98
C ASP A 32 -9.21 -10.66 -3.78
N LEU A 33 -8.87 -10.80 -5.06
CA LEU A 33 -8.63 -9.66 -5.94
C LEU A 33 -9.87 -8.75 -6.05
N LYS A 34 -11.08 -9.33 -6.18
CA LYS A 34 -12.33 -8.57 -6.16
C LYS A 34 -12.51 -7.86 -4.82
N ARG A 35 -12.22 -8.52 -3.70
CA ARG A 35 -12.26 -7.94 -2.35
C ARG A 35 -11.31 -6.75 -2.22
N LEU A 36 -10.06 -6.85 -2.71
CA LEU A 36 -9.12 -5.73 -2.76
C LEU A 36 -9.71 -4.55 -3.54
N HIS A 37 -10.33 -4.81 -4.69
CA HIS A 37 -10.96 -3.76 -5.49
C HIS A 37 -12.17 -3.12 -4.82
N LEU A 38 -12.93 -3.85 -4.00
CA LEU A 38 -13.99 -3.28 -3.15
C LEU A 38 -13.39 -2.33 -2.11
N VAL A 39 -12.26 -2.68 -1.50
CA VAL A 39 -11.58 -1.78 -0.56
C VAL A 39 -11.06 -0.53 -1.28
N ARG A 40 -10.44 -0.67 -2.46
CA ARG A 40 -10.02 0.49 -3.28
C ARG A 40 -11.15 1.44 -3.60
N ALA A 41 -12.36 0.92 -3.88
CA ALA A 41 -13.53 1.73 -4.17
C ALA A 41 -14.08 2.50 -2.95
N GLN A 42 -13.67 2.12 -1.74
CA GLN A 42 -14.12 2.70 -0.46
C GLN A 42 -13.10 3.66 0.17
N VAL A 43 -11.95 3.88 -0.47
CA VAL A 43 -10.91 4.77 0.03
C VAL A 43 -10.64 5.93 -0.92
N ASP A 44 -10.11 7.02 -0.39
CA ASP A 44 -9.78 8.22 -1.17
C ASP A 44 -8.38 8.14 -1.78
N ALA A 45 -7.47 7.37 -1.16
CA ALA A 45 -6.09 7.20 -1.63
C ALA A 45 -5.59 5.76 -1.46
N VAL A 46 -4.73 5.32 -2.41
CA VAL A 46 -3.98 4.05 -2.34
C VAL A 46 -2.49 4.34 -2.36
N ILE A 47 -1.76 3.82 -1.39
CA ILE A 47 -0.35 4.10 -1.11
C ILE A 47 0.50 2.87 -1.39
N VAL A 48 1.58 3.05 -2.14
CA VAL A 48 2.62 2.04 -2.34
C VAL A 48 4.02 2.65 -2.22
N GLY A 49 5.00 1.84 -1.89
CA GLY A 49 6.40 2.24 -1.94
C GLY A 49 6.99 2.18 -3.36
N ALA A 50 8.06 2.91 -3.60
CA ALA A 50 8.76 2.97 -4.89
C ALA A 50 9.21 1.60 -5.41
N SER A 51 9.61 0.67 -4.53
CA SER A 51 9.99 -0.69 -4.95
C SER A 51 8.82 -1.45 -5.55
N THR A 52 7.64 -1.39 -4.94
CA THR A 52 6.40 -1.97 -5.47
C THR A 52 6.01 -1.31 -6.79
N ALA A 53 6.08 0.02 -6.86
CA ALA A 53 5.80 0.75 -8.11
C ALA A 53 6.70 0.29 -9.26
N ARG A 54 8.01 0.08 -9.02
CA ARG A 54 8.98 -0.34 -10.04
C ARG A 54 8.83 -1.80 -10.45
N VAL A 55 8.59 -2.70 -9.49
CA VAL A 55 8.60 -4.16 -9.74
C VAL A 55 7.26 -4.62 -10.31
N ASP A 56 6.17 -4.22 -9.69
CA ASP A 56 4.83 -4.71 -10.05
C ASP A 56 4.15 -3.83 -11.09
N ASN A 57 4.65 -2.61 -11.30
CA ASN A 57 4.11 -1.60 -12.23
C ASN A 57 2.56 -1.54 -12.17
N PRO A 58 1.97 -1.39 -10.98
CA PRO A 58 0.54 -1.53 -10.79
C PRO A 58 -0.22 -0.31 -11.32
N LYS A 59 -1.47 -0.51 -11.71
CA LYS A 59 -2.36 0.61 -12.07
C LYS A 59 -3.00 1.29 -10.85
N LEU A 60 -3.17 0.57 -9.74
CA LEU A 60 -3.86 0.99 -8.52
C LEU A 60 -5.26 1.59 -8.76
N THR A 61 -5.98 1.04 -9.71
CA THR A 61 -7.32 1.48 -10.11
C THR A 61 -8.38 0.46 -9.72
N VAL A 62 -9.63 0.91 -9.62
CA VAL A 62 -10.80 0.05 -9.46
C VAL A 62 -11.20 -0.49 -10.85
N ARG A 63 -11.24 -1.83 -11.02
CA ARG A 63 -11.51 -2.48 -12.31
C ARG A 63 -12.41 -3.70 -12.22
N LEU A 64 -12.49 -4.34 -11.05
CA LEU A 64 -13.25 -5.59 -10.86
C LEU A 64 -14.61 -5.36 -10.20
N VAL A 65 -14.89 -4.13 -9.83
CA VAL A 65 -16.15 -3.69 -9.20
C VAL A 65 -16.48 -2.28 -9.67
N GLU A 66 -17.70 -1.85 -9.47
CA GLU A 66 -18.09 -0.46 -9.65
C GLU A 66 -17.49 0.41 -8.55
N GLY A 67 -17.08 1.63 -8.88
CA GLY A 67 -16.55 2.58 -7.91
C GLY A 67 -15.61 3.61 -8.52
N ARG A 68 -15.28 4.65 -7.76
CA ARG A 68 -14.32 5.69 -8.16
C ARG A 68 -12.89 5.19 -7.94
N ASN A 69 -11.99 5.61 -8.81
CA ASN A 69 -10.58 5.38 -8.61
C ASN A 69 -10.06 6.30 -7.49
N PRO A 70 -9.31 5.77 -6.52
CA PRO A 70 -8.64 6.57 -5.50
C PRO A 70 -7.46 7.36 -6.07
N ILE A 71 -7.02 8.40 -5.38
CA ILE A 71 -5.71 9.04 -5.61
C ILE A 71 -4.62 7.98 -5.44
N ARG A 72 -3.67 7.94 -6.36
CA ARG A 72 -2.53 7.03 -6.27
C ARG A 72 -1.36 7.72 -5.60
N VAL A 73 -0.77 7.10 -4.64
CA VAL A 73 0.33 7.66 -3.85
C VAL A 73 1.55 6.76 -3.94
N VAL A 74 2.68 7.35 -4.30
CA VAL A 74 3.98 6.66 -4.32
C VAL A 74 4.92 7.31 -3.33
N ILE A 75 5.46 6.52 -2.40
CA ILE A 75 6.48 6.98 -1.47
C ILE A 75 7.85 6.60 -2.03
N SER A 76 8.66 7.61 -2.36
CA SER A 76 9.99 7.46 -2.95
C SER A 76 10.97 8.50 -2.44
N ALA A 77 11.70 8.22 -1.37
CA ALA A 77 12.61 9.19 -0.77
C ALA A 77 13.61 9.80 -1.79
N SER A 78 14.19 8.98 -2.65
CA SER A 78 15.13 9.43 -3.69
C SER A 78 14.48 9.99 -4.95
N GLY A 79 13.15 9.88 -5.11
CA GLY A 79 12.45 10.28 -6.32
C GLY A 79 12.82 9.49 -7.58
N ASN A 80 13.66 8.46 -7.48
CA ASN A 80 14.10 7.66 -8.62
C ASN A 80 12.97 6.71 -9.08
N LEU A 81 12.16 7.19 -10.03
CA LEU A 81 11.00 6.50 -10.61
C LEU A 81 11.09 6.54 -12.14
N ASN A 82 10.69 5.44 -12.79
CA ASN A 82 10.60 5.43 -14.24
C ASN A 82 9.33 6.18 -14.68
N PRO A 83 9.41 7.23 -15.52
CA PRO A 83 8.24 8.00 -15.94
C PRO A 83 7.28 7.23 -16.86
N SER A 84 7.64 6.03 -17.31
CA SER A 84 6.78 5.15 -18.10
C SER A 84 5.90 4.21 -17.26
N LEU A 85 5.97 4.28 -15.93
CA LEU A 85 5.13 3.46 -15.05
C LEU A 85 3.64 3.73 -15.30
N ASN A 86 2.83 2.67 -15.23
CA ASN A 86 1.36 2.75 -15.36
C ASN A 86 0.72 3.80 -14.44
N LEU A 87 1.32 4.05 -13.29
CA LEU A 87 0.88 5.06 -12.33
C LEU A 87 0.89 6.49 -12.91
N PHE A 88 1.70 6.75 -13.94
CA PHE A 88 1.87 8.08 -14.53
C PHE A 88 1.19 8.25 -15.88
N SER A 89 0.61 7.19 -16.44
CA SER A 89 0.08 7.16 -17.79
C SER A 89 -1.44 7.24 -17.92
N VAL A 90 -2.17 7.11 -16.78
CA VAL A 90 -3.63 7.08 -16.76
C VAL A 90 -4.19 7.85 -15.55
N PRO A 91 -5.37 8.51 -15.68
CA PRO A 91 -6.07 9.04 -14.52
C PRO A 91 -6.39 7.92 -13.51
N PRO A 92 -6.62 8.19 -12.25
CA PRO A 92 -6.75 9.48 -11.58
C PRO A 92 -5.41 10.16 -11.23
N LEU A 93 -5.48 11.21 -10.41
CA LEU A 93 -4.31 11.91 -9.86
C LEU A 93 -3.31 10.94 -9.25
N THR A 94 -2.02 11.15 -9.53
CA THR A 94 -0.91 10.48 -8.84
C THR A 94 -0.11 11.52 -8.06
N VAL A 95 0.18 11.21 -6.80
CA VAL A 95 1.01 12.03 -5.90
C VAL A 95 2.27 11.25 -5.58
N VAL A 96 3.44 11.88 -5.73
CA VAL A 96 4.74 11.30 -5.34
C VAL A 96 5.28 12.08 -4.16
N TYR A 97 5.47 11.40 -3.03
CA TYR A 97 6.19 11.94 -1.87
C TYR A 97 7.67 11.63 -1.99
N THR A 98 8.50 12.65 -1.91
CA THR A 98 9.96 12.52 -2.08
C THR A 98 10.73 13.50 -1.18
N VAL A 99 11.96 13.16 -0.81
CA VAL A 99 12.91 14.10 -0.21
C VAL A 99 13.63 14.85 -1.33
N SER A 100 14.01 14.12 -2.37
CA SER A 100 14.72 14.68 -3.52
C SER A 100 14.25 14.02 -4.82
N MET A 101 14.34 14.73 -5.92
CA MET A 101 14.06 14.23 -7.26
C MET A 101 14.91 15.00 -8.27
N GLU A 102 15.44 14.33 -9.26
CA GLU A 102 16.17 14.96 -10.37
C GLU A 102 15.23 15.90 -11.15
N GLY A 103 15.70 17.11 -11.48
CA GLY A 103 14.84 18.18 -12.02
C GLY A 103 14.28 17.88 -13.41
N GLY A 104 14.96 17.09 -14.25
CA GLY A 104 14.46 16.62 -15.54
C GLY A 104 13.27 15.68 -15.38
N LEU A 105 13.41 14.70 -14.50
CA LEU A 105 12.35 13.75 -14.16
C LEU A 105 11.14 14.46 -13.54
N GLU A 106 11.39 15.41 -12.63
CA GLU A 106 10.30 16.17 -12.01
C GLU A 106 9.48 16.92 -13.06
N ARG A 107 10.13 17.63 -14.02
CA ARG A 107 9.43 18.31 -15.12
C ARG A 107 8.61 17.35 -15.96
N GLU A 108 9.18 16.18 -16.29
CA GLU A 108 8.49 15.16 -17.08
C GLU A 108 7.25 14.62 -16.35
N LEU A 109 7.36 14.29 -15.07
CA LEU A 109 6.23 13.79 -14.27
C LEU A 109 5.15 14.86 -14.09
N LYS A 110 5.52 16.12 -13.83
CA LYS A 110 4.57 17.25 -13.75
C LYS A 110 3.85 17.45 -15.08
N ALA A 111 4.51 17.33 -16.22
CA ALA A 111 3.88 17.41 -17.53
C ALA A 111 2.83 16.30 -17.79
N LYS A 112 2.94 15.17 -17.06
CA LYS A 112 1.95 14.08 -17.04
C LYS A 112 0.84 14.27 -16.00
N GLY A 113 0.80 15.42 -15.31
CA GLY A 113 -0.19 15.72 -14.27
C GLY A 113 0.08 15.05 -12.92
N VAL A 114 1.32 14.60 -12.67
CA VAL A 114 1.72 14.04 -11.38
C VAL A 114 2.02 15.18 -10.41
N GLU A 115 1.46 15.11 -9.22
CA GLU A 115 1.78 16.03 -8.12
C GLU A 115 3.03 15.55 -7.38
N ILE A 116 4.03 16.40 -7.24
CA ILE A 116 5.27 16.10 -6.52
C ILE A 116 5.27 16.86 -5.21
N VAL A 117 5.24 16.12 -4.11
CA VAL A 117 5.31 16.67 -2.74
C VAL A 117 6.70 16.40 -2.17
N ARG A 118 7.41 17.47 -1.84
CA ARG A 118 8.71 17.37 -1.17
C ARG A 118 8.52 17.53 0.34
N LEU A 119 9.05 16.58 1.08
CA LEU A 119 9.14 16.62 2.54
C LEU A 119 10.60 16.59 2.94
N SER A 120 10.96 17.27 4.02
CA SER A 120 12.32 17.23 4.57
C SER A 120 12.71 15.82 5.05
N GLU A 121 11.72 15.12 5.58
CA GLU A 121 11.78 13.73 5.99
C GLU A 121 10.48 13.03 5.61
N ILE A 122 10.56 11.81 5.12
CA ILE A 122 9.37 11.01 4.80
C ILE A 122 9.16 9.99 5.92
N THR A 123 8.11 10.21 6.67
CA THR A 123 7.55 9.24 7.62
C THR A 123 6.16 8.79 7.14
N ALA A 124 5.68 7.65 7.60
CA ALA A 124 4.32 7.19 7.27
C ALA A 124 3.28 8.20 7.76
N CYS A 125 3.49 8.74 8.98
CA CYS A 125 2.61 9.74 9.57
C CYS A 125 2.61 11.06 8.78
N SER A 126 3.78 11.59 8.40
CA SER A 126 3.87 12.85 7.65
C SER A 126 3.16 12.78 6.29
N VAL A 127 3.25 11.62 5.62
CA VAL A 127 2.54 11.39 4.34
C VAL A 127 1.03 11.41 4.51
N VAL A 128 0.49 10.69 5.52
CA VAL A 128 -0.97 10.64 5.67
C VAL A 128 -1.56 11.93 6.24
N GLU A 129 -0.82 12.66 7.07
CA GLU A 129 -1.22 13.98 7.55
C GLU A 129 -1.29 15.01 6.39
N ASP A 130 -0.31 15.00 5.50
CA ASP A 130 -0.33 15.85 4.29
C ASP A 130 -1.47 15.44 3.34
N LEU A 131 -1.70 14.15 3.14
CA LEU A 131 -2.86 13.65 2.37
C LEU A 131 -4.19 14.13 2.94
N TYR A 132 -4.33 14.14 4.26
CA TYR A 132 -5.52 14.66 4.93
C TYR A 132 -5.69 16.17 4.70
N SER A 133 -4.63 16.93 4.91
CA SER A 133 -4.68 18.41 4.90
C SER A 133 -4.76 18.98 3.49
N ARG A 134 -3.96 18.49 2.54
CA ARG A 134 -3.86 19.03 1.17
C ARG A 134 -4.85 18.43 0.20
N PHE A 135 -5.14 17.14 0.34
CA PHE A 135 -5.97 16.38 -0.62
C PHE A 135 -7.32 15.96 -0.05
N SER A 136 -7.63 16.36 1.19
CA SER A 136 -8.89 16.00 1.89
C SER A 136 -9.16 14.51 1.98
N VAL A 137 -8.10 13.68 1.97
CA VAL A 137 -8.19 12.22 2.11
C VAL A 137 -8.70 11.87 3.50
N LYS A 138 -9.78 11.12 3.59
CA LYS A 138 -10.38 10.65 4.84
C LYS A 138 -10.08 9.18 5.12
N ARG A 139 -9.90 8.38 4.06
CA ARG A 139 -9.56 6.96 4.14
C ARG A 139 -8.42 6.67 3.17
N ALA A 140 -7.39 5.99 3.65
CA ALA A 140 -6.24 5.60 2.84
C ALA A 140 -6.02 4.08 2.93
N LEU A 141 -5.58 3.48 1.84
CA LEU A 141 -5.21 2.07 1.74
C LEU A 141 -3.72 1.96 1.46
N VAL A 142 -3.00 1.19 2.26
CA VAL A 142 -1.59 0.84 2.03
C VAL A 142 -1.53 -0.58 1.48
N GLU A 143 -1.08 -0.74 0.22
CA GLU A 143 -1.03 -2.04 -0.45
C GLU A 143 0.36 -2.69 -0.49
N GLY A 144 1.37 -2.04 0.05
CA GLY A 144 2.66 -2.68 0.15
C GLY A 144 3.85 -1.87 -0.38
N GLY A 145 5.02 -2.41 -0.55
CA GLY A 145 5.71 -3.57 -0.08
C GLY A 145 6.04 -3.58 1.41
N GLY A 146 6.70 -4.65 1.84
CA GLY A 146 6.95 -4.95 3.24
C GLY A 146 7.61 -3.81 4.03
N ARG A 147 8.57 -3.10 3.45
CA ARG A 147 9.21 -1.92 4.09
C ARG A 147 8.26 -0.74 4.27
N THR A 148 7.36 -0.52 3.31
CA THR A 148 6.34 0.53 3.42
C THR A 148 5.36 0.16 4.52
N ILE A 149 4.88 -1.09 4.55
CA ILE A 149 4.01 -1.58 5.62
C ILE A 149 4.70 -1.45 6.98
N TRP A 150 5.98 -1.82 7.07
CA TRP A 150 6.76 -1.67 8.30
C TRP A 150 6.79 -0.23 8.81
N SER A 151 7.02 0.78 7.94
CA SER A 151 7.04 2.17 8.37
C SER A 151 5.70 2.61 8.99
N PHE A 152 4.56 2.17 8.42
CA PHE A 152 3.24 2.43 9.00
C PHE A 152 3.03 1.73 10.34
N VAL A 153 3.50 0.49 10.46
CA VAL A 153 3.38 -0.30 11.70
C VAL A 153 4.29 0.24 12.80
N ARG A 154 5.55 0.56 12.48
CA ARG A 154 6.53 1.11 13.42
C ARG A 154 6.09 2.46 13.98
N GLU A 155 5.57 3.33 13.12
CA GLU A 155 5.17 4.69 13.49
C GLU A 155 3.76 4.77 14.07
N ASP A 156 3.08 3.66 14.22
CA ASP A 156 1.70 3.58 14.69
C ASP A 156 0.69 4.40 13.85
N CYS A 157 0.97 4.52 12.55
CA CYS A 157 0.21 5.32 11.61
C CYS A 157 -0.76 4.50 10.76
N PHE A 158 -1.46 3.53 11.38
CA PHE A 158 -2.54 2.76 10.77
C PHE A 158 -3.64 2.48 11.80
N ASP A 159 -4.81 2.08 11.33
CA ASP A 159 -5.98 1.79 12.15
C ASP A 159 -6.45 0.34 11.99
N GLU A 160 -6.32 -0.20 10.77
CA GLU A 160 -6.82 -1.52 10.43
C GLU A 160 -5.79 -2.28 9.58
N LEU A 161 -5.64 -3.57 9.86
CA LEU A 161 -4.81 -4.49 9.10
C LEU A 161 -5.69 -5.61 8.55
N ARG A 162 -5.73 -5.76 7.24
CA ARG A 162 -6.40 -6.84 6.53
C ARG A 162 -5.37 -7.77 5.91
N VAL A 163 -5.42 -9.03 6.27
CA VAL A 163 -4.51 -10.05 5.76
C VAL A 163 -5.31 -11.16 5.10
N THR A 164 -4.94 -11.52 3.88
CA THR A 164 -5.40 -12.76 3.25
C THR A 164 -4.27 -13.78 3.31
N ILE A 165 -4.54 -14.94 3.89
CA ILE A 165 -3.62 -16.08 3.89
C ILE A 165 -3.96 -16.96 2.69
N SER A 166 -3.04 -17.03 1.73
CA SER A 166 -3.14 -17.88 0.56
C SER A 166 -2.56 -19.26 0.86
N PRO A 167 -3.12 -20.37 0.32
CA PRO A 167 -2.68 -21.74 0.60
C PRO A 167 -1.37 -22.09 -0.14
N VAL A 168 -0.39 -21.19 -0.08
CA VAL A 168 0.91 -21.32 -0.76
C VAL A 168 2.02 -21.26 0.27
N ILE A 169 3.06 -22.06 0.09
CA ILE A 169 4.33 -22.00 0.83
C ILE A 169 5.42 -21.60 -0.15
N LEU A 170 6.15 -20.54 0.13
CA LEU A 170 7.22 -20.02 -0.74
C LEU A 170 8.63 -20.35 -0.21
N GLY A 171 8.78 -20.65 1.09
CA GLY A 171 10.04 -20.97 1.75
C GLY A 171 10.97 -19.76 1.91
N SER A 172 11.16 -18.97 0.85
CA SER A 172 11.94 -17.73 0.88
C SER A 172 11.37 -16.70 -0.08
N GLY A 173 11.70 -15.41 0.17
CA GLY A 173 11.18 -14.32 -0.65
C GLY A 173 11.04 -13.02 0.13
N ARG A 174 10.12 -12.16 -0.29
CA ARG A 174 9.83 -10.88 0.38
C ARG A 174 8.83 -11.09 1.50
N ASN A 175 9.14 -10.56 2.68
CA ASN A 175 8.22 -10.58 3.81
C ASN A 175 7.05 -9.61 3.59
N SER A 176 5.90 -9.93 4.17
CA SER A 176 4.72 -9.04 4.20
C SER A 176 5.00 -7.78 5.03
N VAL A 177 5.74 -7.91 6.13
CA VAL A 177 6.24 -6.81 6.96
C VAL A 177 7.76 -6.96 7.08
N GLU A 178 8.52 -5.96 6.63
CA GLU A 178 9.99 -6.05 6.53
C GLU A 178 10.65 -4.81 7.14
N GLY A 179 11.34 -4.98 8.26
CA GLY A 179 12.09 -3.93 8.97
C GLY A 179 12.91 -4.48 10.11
N GLU A 180 13.42 -3.59 10.97
CA GLU A 180 14.28 -3.91 12.11
C GLU A 180 13.59 -4.73 13.21
N GLY A 181 12.24 -4.75 13.23
CA GLY A 181 11.44 -5.46 14.23
C GLY A 181 11.17 -4.66 15.50
N PHE A 182 10.38 -5.26 16.39
CA PHE A 182 10.13 -4.80 17.75
C PHE A 182 10.70 -5.82 18.73
N ASP A 183 11.20 -5.38 19.87
CA ASP A 183 11.71 -6.29 20.89
C ASP A 183 10.61 -7.22 21.46
N GLU A 184 9.41 -6.67 21.71
CA GLU A 184 8.27 -7.42 22.27
C GLU A 184 7.12 -7.65 21.27
N GLY A 185 7.23 -7.12 20.04
CA GLY A 185 6.19 -7.17 19.02
C GLY A 185 5.00 -6.25 19.31
N LYS A 186 4.23 -5.92 18.25
CA LYS A 186 3.01 -5.10 18.34
C LYS A 186 1.78 -5.99 18.36
N ARG A 187 0.95 -5.84 19.39
CA ARG A 187 -0.30 -6.59 19.55
C ARG A 187 -1.47 -5.88 18.88
N LEU A 188 -2.24 -6.61 18.09
CA LEU A 188 -3.46 -6.14 17.44
C LEU A 188 -4.67 -6.89 18.00
N LYS A 189 -5.86 -6.32 17.83
CA LYS A 189 -7.12 -6.98 18.20
C LYS A 189 -7.75 -7.59 16.95
N LEU A 190 -7.98 -8.91 16.94
CA LEU A 190 -8.76 -9.57 15.92
C LEU A 190 -10.22 -9.11 15.99
N VAL A 191 -10.76 -8.64 14.86
CA VAL A 191 -12.16 -8.17 14.73
C VAL A 191 -12.99 -9.19 13.98
N SER A 192 -12.47 -9.74 12.89
CA SER A 192 -13.18 -10.76 12.12
C SER A 192 -12.21 -11.69 11.40
N TYR A 193 -12.71 -12.87 11.09
CA TYR A 193 -12.09 -13.82 10.18
C TYR A 193 -13.17 -14.51 9.34
N SER A 194 -12.82 -14.89 8.12
CA SER A 194 -13.74 -15.63 7.24
C SER A 194 -12.95 -16.45 6.22
N ALA A 195 -13.52 -17.58 5.81
CA ALA A 195 -13.04 -18.27 4.61
C ALA A 195 -13.38 -17.41 3.37
N CYS A 196 -12.49 -17.44 2.39
CA CYS A 196 -12.76 -16.86 1.08
C CYS A 196 -13.80 -17.71 0.33
N GLU A 197 -14.56 -17.10 -0.57
CA GLU A 197 -15.52 -17.79 -1.45
C GLU A 197 -14.87 -18.91 -2.29
N CYS A 198 -13.56 -18.82 -2.55
CA CYS A 198 -12.79 -19.91 -3.20
C CYS A 198 -12.62 -21.17 -2.31
N GLY A 199 -12.92 -21.09 -1.01
CA GLY A 199 -12.77 -22.16 -0.04
C GLY A 199 -11.32 -22.50 0.35
N GLN A 200 -10.31 -21.75 -0.15
CA GLN A 200 -8.90 -22.07 0.05
C GLN A 200 -8.12 -20.98 0.80
N GLU A 201 -8.59 -19.74 0.79
CA GLU A 201 -7.94 -18.61 1.44
C GLU A 201 -8.70 -18.21 2.70
N ILE A 202 -8.02 -17.58 3.65
CA ILE A 202 -8.59 -17.03 4.89
C ILE A 202 -8.35 -15.55 4.93
N HIS A 203 -9.41 -14.78 5.17
CA HIS A 203 -9.35 -13.35 5.40
C HIS A 203 -9.36 -13.05 6.90
N LEU A 204 -8.41 -12.23 7.35
CA LEU A 204 -8.28 -11.77 8.73
C LEU A 204 -8.37 -10.24 8.76
N VAL A 205 -9.10 -9.70 9.74
CA VAL A 205 -9.18 -8.26 9.98
C VAL A 205 -8.80 -7.99 11.42
N TYR A 206 -7.77 -7.19 11.59
CA TYR A 206 -7.30 -6.71 12.88
C TYR A 206 -7.45 -5.19 12.97
N VAL A 207 -7.67 -4.69 14.18
CA VAL A 207 -7.58 -3.26 14.47
C VAL A 207 -6.41 -2.98 15.38
N ASN A 208 -5.78 -1.86 15.10
CA ASN A 208 -4.73 -1.32 15.95
C ASN A 208 -5.38 -0.69 17.18
N LYS A 209 -5.17 -1.29 18.37
CA LYS A 209 -5.57 -0.66 19.62
C LYS A 209 -4.63 0.52 19.88
N LYS A 210 -5.19 1.71 19.87
CA LYS A 210 -4.53 2.88 20.46
C LYS A 210 -4.92 2.87 21.93
N ASP A 211 -3.91 2.72 22.78
CA ASP A 211 -4.07 2.90 24.22
C ASP A 211 -4.43 4.36 24.54
#